data_8023b19ff20ce0b5ece16a0894b1f76d
#
_entry.id   8023b19ff20ce0b5ece16a0894b1f76d
#
_cell.length_a   1.000
_cell.length_b   1.000
_cell.length_c   1.000
_cell.angle_alpha   90.00
_cell.angle_beta   90.00
_cell.angle_gamma   90.00
#
_symmetry.space_group_name_H-M   'P 1'
#
loop_
_entity.id
_entity.type
_entity.pdbx_description
1 polymer ?
#
loop_
_entity_poly.entity_id
_entity_poly.type
_entity_poly.pdbx_seq_one_letter_code
_entity_poly.pdbx_strand_id
1 'polypeptide(L)'
;MAEQQLANAMLTKFACREDAYAVQLPKGGYVKVEQSLTSVIIQKHLEGVETVGVYQLNQWGMVKWLCFDLDPEKLNDPKSSAQRLLQVCFQKKMEEDEVERPRIWPHSVLLEASRFPDPSYHIWIFFAIPALAKVAQWLGLRILELASLSPKQVEVFPKQGEITKEQPYGNLVKLPFGFHQVERKWSRALDFESFEPLPNNVLLEKWGLTLSEADIAKILSFEDKKHVQATFDLPRGNKPLRGTEEQKAVKFLAKYWRKGQRNQLELAFLGYCLKCGVDYESVRRIIERVCDLTNDEEKASRLKLVDYHYQNRRSLGSKLVAVSGLREIVREALN
;
A
#
# COMPACT_ATOMS: atom_id res chain seq x y z
N MET A 1 -13.64 -10.71 -22.30
CA MET A 1 -12.86 -11.48 -21.30
C MET A 1 -11.61 -10.70 -20.85
N ALA A 2 -10.73 -10.25 -21.74
CA ALA A 2 -9.51 -9.52 -21.35
C ALA A 2 -9.78 -8.21 -20.57
N GLU A 3 -10.79 -7.44 -20.96
CA GLU A 3 -11.17 -6.19 -20.28
C GLU A 3 -11.69 -6.43 -18.85
N GLN A 4 -12.47 -7.48 -18.64
CA GLN A 4 -12.96 -7.85 -17.32
C GLN A 4 -11.80 -8.32 -16.42
N GLN A 5 -10.83 -9.05 -16.97
CA GLN A 5 -9.62 -9.45 -16.24
C GLN A 5 -8.79 -8.22 -15.87
N LEU A 6 -8.65 -7.26 -16.78
CA LEU A 6 -7.95 -6.00 -16.50
C LEU A 6 -8.67 -5.19 -15.42
N ALA A 7 -10.00 -5.06 -15.49
CA ALA A 7 -10.78 -4.36 -14.48
C ALA A 7 -10.64 -5.00 -13.09
N ASN A 8 -10.65 -6.34 -13.00
CA ASN A 8 -10.43 -7.05 -11.74
C ASN A 8 -9.01 -6.88 -11.20
N ALA A 9 -7.99 -6.93 -12.07
CA ALA A 9 -6.60 -6.68 -11.69
C ALA A 9 -6.40 -5.25 -11.19
N MET A 10 -7.00 -4.27 -11.86
CA MET A 10 -6.98 -2.87 -11.43
C MET A 10 -7.67 -2.68 -10.07
N LEU A 11 -8.85 -3.28 -9.86
CA LEU A 11 -9.53 -3.22 -8.57
C LEU A 11 -8.62 -3.74 -7.44
N THR A 12 -7.99 -4.88 -7.66
CA THR A 12 -7.10 -5.49 -6.68
C THR A 12 -5.88 -4.62 -6.37
N LYS A 13 -5.25 -4.04 -7.39
CA LYS A 13 -3.98 -3.31 -7.24
C LYS A 13 -4.15 -1.85 -6.81
N PHE A 14 -5.16 -1.15 -7.31
CA PHE A 14 -5.31 0.28 -7.08
C PHE A 14 -6.26 0.65 -5.95
N ALA A 15 -7.35 -0.11 -5.75
CA ALA A 15 -8.31 0.20 -4.70
C ALA A 15 -7.74 -0.15 -3.32
N CYS A 16 -7.22 0.86 -2.61
CA CYS A 16 -6.81 0.73 -1.23
C CYS A 16 -7.94 1.12 -0.28
N ARG A 17 -8.71 2.15 -0.65
CA ARG A 17 -9.91 2.57 0.06
C ARG A 17 -11.14 1.89 -0.52
N GLU A 18 -12.02 1.38 0.36
CA GLU A 18 -13.15 0.54 -0.05
C GLU A 18 -14.50 1.26 0.05
N ASP A 19 -14.55 2.44 0.68
CA ASP A 19 -15.80 3.17 0.99
C ASP A 19 -16.04 4.40 0.11
N ALA A 20 -15.05 4.79 -0.71
CA ALA A 20 -15.18 5.94 -1.59
C ALA A 20 -14.23 5.89 -2.79
N TYR A 21 -14.67 6.46 -3.90
CA TYR A 21 -13.88 6.81 -5.08
C TYR A 21 -14.32 8.18 -5.58
N ALA A 22 -13.76 8.66 -6.69
CA ALA A 22 -14.21 9.91 -7.30
C ALA A 22 -14.33 9.78 -8.81
N VAL A 23 -15.17 10.62 -9.41
CA VAL A 23 -15.40 10.68 -10.87
C VAL A 23 -15.01 12.07 -11.36
N GLN A 24 -14.25 12.14 -12.44
CA GLN A 24 -13.85 13.40 -13.07
C GLN A 24 -15.06 14.05 -13.77
N LEU A 25 -15.23 15.33 -13.54
CA LEU A 25 -16.28 16.12 -14.20
C LEU A 25 -15.81 16.56 -15.61
N PRO A 26 -16.72 16.69 -16.59
CA PRO A 26 -16.37 17.14 -17.95
C PRO A 26 -15.72 18.54 -18.01
N LYS A 27 -16.03 19.39 -17.04
CA LYS A 27 -15.45 20.76 -16.92
C LYS A 27 -14.19 20.80 -16.05
N GLY A 28 -13.67 19.67 -15.63
CA GLY A 28 -12.53 19.57 -14.70
C GLY A 28 -12.97 19.39 -13.24
N GLY A 29 -12.00 18.99 -12.42
CA GLY A 29 -12.25 18.60 -11.03
C GLY A 29 -12.84 17.22 -10.88
N TYR A 30 -13.03 16.79 -9.63
CA TYR A 30 -13.56 15.48 -9.28
C TYR A 30 -14.68 15.61 -8.24
N VAL A 31 -15.70 14.78 -8.38
CA VAL A 31 -16.76 14.62 -7.36
C VAL A 31 -16.56 13.30 -6.63
N LYS A 32 -16.59 13.35 -5.30
CA LYS A 32 -16.51 12.17 -4.44
C LYS A 32 -17.82 11.38 -4.53
N VAL A 33 -17.67 10.05 -4.63
CA VAL A 33 -18.76 9.07 -4.55
C VAL A 33 -18.52 8.20 -3.33
N GLU A 34 -19.42 8.26 -2.35
CA GLU A 34 -19.35 7.51 -1.09
C GLU A 34 -19.95 6.11 -1.27
N GLN A 35 -19.31 5.32 -2.11
CA GLN A 35 -19.63 3.93 -2.42
C GLN A 35 -18.35 3.15 -2.71
N SER A 36 -18.46 1.83 -2.59
CA SER A 36 -17.34 0.94 -2.95
C SER A 36 -17.04 1.00 -4.44
N LEU A 37 -15.76 1.13 -4.77
CA LEU A 37 -15.29 0.93 -6.14
C LEU A 37 -15.45 -0.54 -6.53
N THR A 38 -16.05 -0.79 -7.71
CA THR A 38 -16.28 -2.13 -8.24
C THR A 38 -15.60 -2.32 -9.58
N SER A 39 -15.43 -3.57 -10.02
CA SER A 39 -14.93 -3.87 -11.38
C SER A 39 -15.82 -3.32 -12.49
N VAL A 40 -17.13 -3.19 -12.25
CA VAL A 40 -18.07 -2.57 -13.21
C VAL A 40 -17.77 -1.08 -13.38
N ILE A 41 -17.47 -0.35 -12.30
CA ILE A 41 -17.08 1.07 -12.38
C ILE A 41 -15.73 1.22 -13.09
N ILE A 42 -14.78 0.32 -12.81
CA ILE A 42 -13.49 0.32 -13.52
C ILE A 42 -13.68 -0.01 -15.01
N GLN A 43 -14.62 -0.87 -15.35
CA GLN A 43 -14.94 -1.18 -16.75
C GLN A 43 -15.42 0.07 -17.51
N LYS A 44 -16.33 0.86 -16.94
CA LYS A 44 -16.74 2.15 -17.49
C LYS A 44 -15.58 3.14 -17.65
N HIS A 45 -14.60 3.10 -16.72
CA HIS A 45 -13.39 3.88 -16.82
C HIS A 45 -12.51 3.44 -18.01
N LEU A 46 -12.35 2.14 -18.22
CA LEU A 46 -11.61 1.58 -19.36
C LEU A 46 -12.29 1.85 -20.69
N GLU A 47 -13.61 1.93 -20.71
CA GLU A 47 -14.43 2.30 -21.89
C GLU A 47 -14.44 3.82 -22.15
N GLY A 48 -13.90 4.63 -21.23
CA GLY A 48 -13.90 6.09 -21.35
C GLY A 48 -15.23 6.78 -21.02
N VAL A 49 -16.22 6.02 -20.54
CA VAL A 49 -17.54 6.53 -20.12
C VAL A 49 -17.42 7.41 -18.88
N GLU A 50 -16.63 6.97 -17.92
CA GLU A 50 -16.35 7.69 -16.68
C GLU A 50 -14.83 7.70 -16.42
N THR A 51 -14.29 8.81 -15.93
CA THR A 51 -12.89 8.84 -15.49
C THR A 51 -12.84 8.74 -13.98
N VAL A 52 -12.33 7.63 -13.49
CA VAL A 52 -12.30 7.31 -12.06
C VAL A 52 -10.99 7.74 -11.43
N GLY A 53 -11.06 8.35 -10.26
CA GLY A 53 -9.95 8.56 -9.35
C GLY A 53 -10.14 7.74 -8.08
N VAL A 54 -9.03 7.30 -7.49
CA VAL A 54 -9.03 6.54 -6.24
C VAL A 54 -8.36 7.34 -5.13
N TYR A 55 -8.91 7.24 -3.93
CA TYR A 55 -8.28 7.74 -2.73
C TYR A 55 -7.21 6.75 -2.26
N GLN A 56 -6.00 7.24 -2.10
CA GLN A 56 -4.84 6.41 -1.89
C GLN A 56 -4.78 5.76 -0.51
N LEU A 57 -5.14 6.50 0.55
CA LEU A 57 -5.07 6.00 1.91
C LEU A 57 -6.35 5.27 2.30
N ASN A 58 -6.22 4.08 2.84
CA ASN A 58 -7.34 3.44 3.52
C ASN A 58 -7.56 4.06 4.91
N GLN A 59 -8.62 3.63 5.61
CA GLN A 59 -8.99 4.16 6.93
C GLN A 59 -7.95 3.93 8.04
N TRP A 60 -6.90 3.16 7.78
CA TRP A 60 -5.79 2.91 8.71
C TRP A 60 -4.49 3.61 8.32
N GLY A 61 -4.54 4.53 7.34
CA GLY A 61 -3.37 5.23 6.85
C GLY A 61 -2.39 4.37 6.07
N MET A 62 -2.89 3.29 5.44
CA MET A 62 -2.07 2.39 4.63
C MET A 62 -2.35 2.60 3.14
N VAL A 63 -1.37 2.27 2.30
CA VAL A 63 -1.42 2.38 0.84
C VAL A 63 -0.98 1.08 0.18
N LYS A 64 -1.51 0.77 -1.01
CA LYS A 64 -1.11 -0.38 -1.84
C LYS A 64 0.00 -0.05 -2.83
N TRP A 65 0.26 1.23 -3.06
CA TRP A 65 1.21 1.71 -4.06
C TRP A 65 1.74 3.09 -3.68
N LEU A 66 2.87 3.46 -4.26
CA LEU A 66 3.32 4.83 -4.40
C LEU A 66 3.31 5.22 -5.89
N CYS A 67 3.23 6.52 -6.17
CA CYS A 67 3.23 7.02 -7.55
C CYS A 67 4.08 8.28 -7.64
N PHE A 68 4.90 8.35 -8.68
CA PHE A 68 5.59 9.57 -9.12
C PHE A 68 4.78 10.19 -10.24
N ASP A 69 4.50 11.49 -10.14
CA ASP A 69 3.84 12.27 -11.18
C ASP A 69 4.85 13.25 -11.82
N LEU A 70 5.16 12.99 -13.08
CA LEU A 70 6.13 13.73 -13.89
C LEU A 70 5.38 14.62 -14.87
N ASP A 71 5.08 15.84 -14.45
CA ASP A 71 4.34 16.82 -15.24
C ASP A 71 5.30 17.66 -16.12
N PRO A 72 5.02 17.81 -17.42
CA PRO A 72 5.80 18.66 -18.32
C PRO A 72 5.80 20.15 -17.92
N GLU A 73 4.84 20.60 -17.10
CA GLU A 73 4.84 21.97 -16.56
C GLU A 73 5.97 22.19 -15.53
N LYS A 74 6.47 21.12 -14.89
CA LYS A 74 7.49 21.16 -13.83
C LYS A 74 8.85 20.64 -14.29
N LEU A 75 8.91 19.96 -15.41
CA LEU A 75 10.08 19.25 -15.93
C LEU A 75 10.37 19.67 -17.37
N ASN A 76 11.60 20.08 -17.66
CA ASN A 76 12.02 20.37 -19.02
C ASN A 76 12.06 19.12 -19.90
N ASP A 77 12.40 17.96 -19.31
CA ASP A 77 12.42 16.66 -19.98
C ASP A 77 11.83 15.59 -19.05
N PRO A 78 10.50 15.38 -19.08
CA PRO A 78 9.84 14.36 -18.27
C PRO A 78 10.29 12.95 -18.63
N LYS A 79 10.60 12.66 -19.92
CA LYS A 79 11.03 11.34 -20.37
C LYS A 79 12.38 10.97 -19.77
N SER A 80 13.38 11.82 -19.85
CA SER A 80 14.68 11.59 -19.23
C SER A 80 14.57 11.45 -17.72
N SER A 81 13.69 12.23 -17.08
CA SER A 81 13.43 12.14 -15.64
C SER A 81 12.79 10.79 -15.27
N ALA A 82 11.84 10.31 -16.08
CA ALA A 82 11.23 8.98 -15.91
C ALA A 82 12.28 7.85 -16.07
N GLN A 83 13.14 7.96 -17.08
CA GLN A 83 14.24 7.00 -17.30
C GLN A 83 15.18 6.91 -16.09
N ARG A 84 15.57 8.06 -15.52
CA ARG A 84 16.40 8.08 -14.30
C ARG A 84 15.72 7.42 -13.11
N LEU A 85 14.44 7.66 -12.90
CA LEU A 85 13.67 6.98 -11.83
C LEU A 85 13.60 5.48 -12.05
N LEU A 86 13.29 5.03 -13.28
CA LEU A 86 13.25 3.62 -13.62
C LEU A 86 14.63 2.96 -13.47
N GLN A 87 15.70 3.66 -13.84
CA GLN A 87 17.06 3.19 -13.65
C GLN A 87 17.36 2.97 -12.16
N VAL A 88 17.02 3.91 -11.29
CA VAL A 88 17.17 3.75 -9.84
C VAL A 88 16.34 2.56 -9.33
N CYS A 89 15.10 2.40 -9.80
CA CYS A 89 14.26 1.27 -9.41
C CYS A 89 14.83 -0.09 -9.83
N PHE A 90 15.47 -0.17 -11.01
CA PHE A 90 15.91 -1.44 -11.61
C PHE A 90 17.41 -1.71 -11.52
N GLN A 91 18.20 -0.79 -10.95
CA GLN A 91 19.66 -0.95 -10.89
C GLN A 91 20.05 -2.30 -10.29
N LYS A 92 20.80 -3.07 -11.10
CA LYS A 92 21.58 -4.20 -10.62
C LYS A 92 22.77 -3.68 -9.82
N LYS A 93 23.22 -4.48 -8.83
CA LYS A 93 24.51 -4.33 -8.17
C LYS A 93 25.59 -4.01 -9.22
N MET A 94 26.30 -2.90 -9.09
CA MET A 94 27.56 -2.69 -9.81
C MET A 94 28.59 -3.64 -9.17
N GLU A 95 29.36 -4.36 -9.97
CA GLU A 95 30.28 -5.42 -9.51
C GLU A 95 31.37 -4.93 -8.54
N GLU A 96 31.56 -3.61 -8.43
CA GLU A 96 32.59 -3.00 -7.56
C GLU A 96 32.05 -2.50 -6.19
N ASP A 97 30.74 -2.50 -5.99
CA ASP A 97 30.15 -2.08 -4.71
C ASP A 97 29.86 -3.31 -3.83
N GLU A 98 30.55 -3.43 -2.67
CA GLU A 98 30.27 -4.45 -1.63
C GLU A 98 28.86 -4.31 -1.03
N VAL A 99 28.12 -3.29 -1.39
CA VAL A 99 26.79 -2.96 -0.89
C VAL A 99 25.71 -3.52 -1.82
N GLU A 100 24.98 -4.54 -1.36
CA GLU A 100 23.76 -5.01 -2.03
C GLU A 100 22.71 -3.90 -2.11
N ARG A 101 22.49 -3.27 -3.25
CA ARG A 101 21.39 -2.30 -3.43
C ARG A 101 20.07 -3.03 -3.62
N PRO A 102 19.00 -2.61 -2.91
CA PRO A 102 17.70 -3.22 -3.08
C PRO A 102 17.16 -2.98 -4.50
N ARG A 103 16.63 -4.03 -5.09
CA ARG A 103 16.06 -3.99 -6.44
C ARG A 103 14.55 -4.02 -6.39
N ILE A 104 13.92 -3.01 -6.97
CA ILE A 104 12.49 -3.07 -7.28
C ILE A 104 12.30 -3.92 -8.53
N TRP A 105 11.44 -4.93 -8.45
CA TRP A 105 11.21 -5.83 -9.57
C TRP A 105 10.37 -5.14 -10.66
N PRO A 106 10.71 -5.27 -11.95
CA PRO A 106 9.94 -4.62 -13.02
C PRO A 106 8.45 -4.91 -13.03
N HIS A 107 8.03 -6.11 -12.62
CA HIS A 107 6.60 -6.46 -12.51
C HIS A 107 5.87 -5.81 -11.32
N SER A 108 6.60 -5.16 -10.41
CA SER A 108 6.02 -4.31 -9.36
C SER A 108 5.88 -2.86 -9.79
N VAL A 109 6.27 -2.52 -11.01
CA VAL A 109 6.28 -1.15 -11.54
C VAL A 109 5.38 -1.06 -12.75
N LEU A 110 4.66 0.06 -12.88
CA LEU A 110 3.95 0.44 -14.08
C LEU A 110 4.42 1.82 -14.52
N LEU A 111 4.86 1.94 -15.76
CA LEU A 111 5.06 3.22 -16.42
C LEU A 111 3.80 3.54 -17.22
N GLU A 112 3.23 4.72 -16.99
CA GLU A 112 2.02 5.22 -17.63
C GLU A 112 2.30 6.56 -18.31
N ALA A 113 1.87 6.73 -19.57
CA ALA A 113 1.60 8.06 -20.10
C ALA A 113 0.20 8.47 -19.67
N SER A 114 0.10 9.47 -18.80
CA SER A 114 -1.19 9.89 -18.22
C SER A 114 -2.12 10.56 -19.24
N ARG A 115 -1.54 11.09 -20.32
CA ARG A 115 -2.22 11.78 -21.44
C ARG A 115 -1.47 11.50 -22.76
N PHE A 116 -1.51 10.25 -23.23
CA PHE A 116 -0.78 9.87 -24.45
C PHE A 116 -1.28 10.67 -25.67
N PRO A 117 -0.41 11.19 -26.55
CA PRO A 117 1.05 11.04 -26.59
C PRO A 117 1.87 12.10 -25.83
N ASP A 118 1.26 12.92 -24.99
CA ASP A 118 1.98 13.96 -24.23
C ASP A 118 3.03 13.35 -23.31
N PRO A 119 4.15 14.06 -23.07
CA PRO A 119 5.21 13.61 -22.19
C PRO A 119 4.86 13.82 -20.71
N SER A 120 3.69 13.36 -20.28
CA SER A 120 3.22 13.37 -18.90
C SER A 120 3.17 11.95 -18.39
N TYR A 121 3.99 11.60 -17.40
CA TYR A 121 4.18 10.21 -16.98
C TYR A 121 3.83 10.01 -15.53
N HIS A 122 3.26 8.84 -15.23
CA HIS A 122 3.17 8.31 -13.88
C HIS A 122 4.04 7.05 -13.79
N ILE A 123 4.80 6.92 -12.70
CA ILE A 123 5.51 5.69 -12.36
C ILE A 123 4.90 5.16 -11.07
N TRP A 124 4.20 4.04 -11.16
CA TRP A 124 3.54 3.37 -10.05
C TRP A 124 4.41 2.25 -9.54
N ILE A 125 4.56 2.14 -8.21
CA ILE A 125 5.25 1.02 -7.56
C ILE A 125 4.25 0.36 -6.61
N PHE A 126 3.96 -0.92 -6.84
CA PHE A 126 2.95 -1.68 -6.10
C PHE A 126 3.57 -2.48 -4.97
N PHE A 127 2.87 -2.53 -3.85
CA PHE A 127 3.23 -3.33 -2.68
C PHE A 127 2.42 -4.62 -2.66
N ALA A 128 3.04 -5.75 -2.26
CA ALA A 128 2.37 -7.04 -2.11
C ALA A 128 1.30 -6.99 -1.03
N ILE A 129 1.59 -6.24 0.03
CA ILE A 129 0.68 -5.95 1.15
C ILE A 129 0.62 -4.43 1.37
N PRO A 130 -0.49 -3.88 1.87
CA PRO A 130 -0.56 -2.47 2.16
C PRO A 130 0.53 -2.02 3.14
N ALA A 131 1.26 -0.96 2.78
CA ALA A 131 2.31 -0.35 3.59
C ALA A 131 1.79 0.91 4.30
N LEU A 132 2.41 1.33 5.40
CA LEU A 132 2.12 2.62 6.02
C LEU A 132 2.41 3.76 5.04
N ALA A 133 1.50 4.72 4.89
CA ALA A 133 1.63 5.81 3.94
C ALA A 133 2.93 6.61 4.14
N LYS A 134 3.34 6.87 5.40
CA LYS A 134 4.61 7.56 5.69
C LYS A 134 5.86 6.76 5.25
N VAL A 135 5.80 5.42 5.29
CA VAL A 135 6.90 4.56 4.79
C VAL A 135 6.96 4.62 3.27
N ALA A 136 5.81 4.53 2.60
CA ALA A 136 5.74 4.68 1.14
C ALA A 136 6.19 6.06 0.68
N GLN A 137 5.78 7.13 1.39
CA GLN A 137 6.21 8.51 1.12
C GLN A 137 7.73 8.64 1.24
N TRP A 138 8.30 8.14 2.34
CA TRP A 138 9.74 8.20 2.56
C TRP A 138 10.50 7.42 1.48
N LEU A 139 10.04 6.21 1.11
CA LEU A 139 10.61 5.43 0.01
C LEU A 139 10.60 6.22 -1.31
N GLY A 140 9.47 6.86 -1.65
CA GLY A 140 9.37 7.66 -2.85
C GLY A 140 10.35 8.86 -2.85
N LEU A 141 10.45 9.57 -1.74
CA LEU A 141 11.40 10.68 -1.59
C LEU A 141 12.86 10.21 -1.73
N ARG A 142 13.18 9.04 -1.19
CA ARG A 142 14.52 8.45 -1.31
C ARG A 142 14.86 8.07 -2.75
N ILE A 143 13.91 7.48 -3.50
CA ILE A 143 14.07 7.17 -4.92
C ILE A 143 14.31 8.46 -5.72
N LEU A 144 13.57 9.55 -5.44
CA LEU A 144 13.80 10.85 -6.08
C LEU A 144 15.22 11.35 -5.84
N GLU A 145 15.68 11.32 -4.60
CA GLU A 145 17.03 11.76 -4.22
C GLU A 145 18.10 10.98 -4.99
N LEU A 146 17.99 9.65 -5.04
CA LEU A 146 18.91 8.78 -5.79
C LEU A 146 18.88 9.06 -7.31
N ALA A 147 17.71 9.47 -7.84
CA ALA A 147 17.56 9.89 -9.22
C ALA A 147 18.02 11.34 -9.49
N SER A 148 18.54 12.04 -8.47
CA SER A 148 18.90 13.46 -8.52
C SER A 148 17.73 14.34 -8.97
N LEU A 149 16.53 14.06 -8.46
CA LEU A 149 15.30 14.82 -8.67
C LEU A 149 14.78 15.35 -7.33
N SER A 150 14.04 16.45 -7.38
CA SER A 150 13.48 17.06 -6.19
C SER A 150 11.95 16.92 -6.12
N PRO A 151 11.35 16.92 -4.91
CA PRO A 151 9.89 16.94 -4.75
C PRO A 151 9.19 18.17 -5.33
N LYS A 152 9.93 19.20 -5.70
CA LYS A 152 9.40 20.39 -6.42
C LYS A 152 9.21 20.11 -7.91
N GLN A 153 10.01 19.18 -8.47
CA GLN A 153 9.97 18.80 -9.87
C GLN A 153 9.04 17.61 -10.12
N VAL A 154 9.03 16.64 -9.21
CA VAL A 154 8.25 15.41 -9.33
C VAL A 154 7.42 15.23 -8.08
N GLU A 155 6.10 15.14 -8.22
CA GLU A 155 5.23 14.87 -7.10
C GLU A 155 5.28 13.39 -6.71
N VAL A 156 5.31 13.13 -5.40
CA VAL A 156 5.28 11.78 -4.84
C VAL A 156 3.96 11.56 -4.11
N PHE A 157 3.23 10.53 -4.47
CA PHE A 157 2.05 10.08 -3.75
C PHE A 157 2.37 8.79 -2.97
N PRO A 158 2.00 8.71 -1.68
CA PRO A 158 1.14 9.62 -0.93
C PRO A 158 1.85 10.94 -0.54
N LYS A 159 1.12 12.08 -0.66
CA LYS A 159 1.59 13.38 -0.16
C LYS A 159 1.44 13.50 1.35
N GLN A 160 0.51 12.74 1.94
CA GLN A 160 0.30 12.69 3.39
C GLN A 160 0.66 11.32 3.96
N GLY A 161 1.30 11.31 5.12
CA GLY A 161 1.76 10.08 5.79
C GLY A 161 0.72 9.42 6.69
N GLU A 162 -0.41 10.09 6.97
CA GLU A 162 -1.45 9.62 7.89
C GLU A 162 -2.81 10.22 7.57
N ILE A 163 -3.86 9.60 8.11
CA ILE A 163 -5.23 10.13 8.05
C ILE A 163 -5.42 11.12 9.18
N THR A 164 -5.95 12.31 8.85
CA THR A 164 -6.39 13.33 9.83
C THR A 164 -7.87 13.57 9.71
N LYS A 165 -8.43 14.32 10.66
CA LYS A 165 -9.85 14.74 10.60
C LYS A 165 -10.13 15.65 9.41
N GLU A 166 -9.17 16.49 9.07
CA GLU A 166 -9.22 17.46 7.96
C GLU A 166 -9.01 16.80 6.61
N GLN A 167 -8.24 15.69 6.58
CA GLN A 167 -7.93 14.93 5.37
C GLN A 167 -8.18 13.42 5.57
N PRO A 168 -9.45 13.02 5.67
CA PRO A 168 -9.82 11.65 6.04
C PRO A 168 -9.66 10.62 4.90
N TYR A 169 -9.37 11.06 3.67
CA TYR A 169 -9.31 10.18 2.48
C TYR A 169 -7.91 10.04 1.88
N GLY A 170 -6.98 10.93 2.21
CA GLY A 170 -5.71 11.02 1.50
C GLY A 170 -5.85 11.71 0.15
N ASN A 171 -4.81 11.64 -0.65
CA ASN A 171 -4.82 12.22 -1.98
C ASN A 171 -5.64 11.38 -2.95
N LEU A 172 -6.32 12.06 -3.85
CA LEU A 172 -6.98 11.48 -5.01
C LEU A 172 -5.98 11.36 -6.15
N VAL A 173 -5.92 10.20 -6.79
CA VAL A 173 -5.13 9.97 -8.01
C VAL A 173 -6.02 9.32 -9.06
N LYS A 174 -5.97 9.83 -10.29
CA LYS A 174 -6.69 9.28 -11.44
C LYS A 174 -6.18 7.86 -11.73
N LEU A 175 -7.08 6.91 -11.92
CA LEU A 175 -6.71 5.57 -12.37
C LEU A 175 -6.07 5.61 -13.77
N PRO A 176 -5.07 4.74 -14.06
CA PRO A 176 -4.49 4.60 -15.39
C PRO A 176 -5.49 3.96 -16.38
N PHE A 177 -5.16 4.04 -17.67
CA PHE A 177 -5.87 3.43 -18.80
C PHE A 177 -7.23 4.06 -19.15
N GLY A 178 -7.66 5.08 -18.43
CA GLY A 178 -8.89 5.81 -18.70
C GLY A 178 -8.72 6.98 -19.65
N PHE A 179 -9.86 7.53 -20.07
CA PHE A 179 -9.94 8.71 -20.91
C PHE A 179 -9.97 9.97 -20.03
N HIS A 180 -9.07 10.93 -20.26
CA HIS A 180 -9.07 12.19 -19.54
C HIS A 180 -10.14 13.12 -20.12
N GLN A 181 -11.21 13.40 -19.37
CA GLN A 181 -12.39 14.11 -19.87
C GLN A 181 -12.11 15.53 -20.37
N VAL A 182 -11.19 16.25 -19.72
CA VAL A 182 -10.84 17.63 -20.07
C VAL A 182 -9.87 17.66 -21.25
N GLU A 183 -8.76 16.91 -21.16
CA GLU A 183 -7.70 16.92 -22.18
C GLU A 183 -8.05 16.06 -23.41
N ARG A 184 -9.12 15.27 -23.34
CA ARG A 184 -9.61 14.42 -24.43
C ARG A 184 -8.55 13.41 -24.92
N LYS A 185 -7.75 12.88 -24.00
CA LYS A 185 -6.64 11.94 -24.28
C LYS A 185 -6.75 10.69 -23.42
N TRP A 186 -6.27 9.58 -23.96
CA TRP A 186 -6.19 8.32 -23.25
C TRP A 186 -4.89 8.21 -22.47
N SER A 187 -4.94 7.63 -21.29
CA SER A 187 -3.76 7.13 -20.63
C SER A 187 -3.39 5.73 -21.15
N ARG A 188 -2.06 5.44 -21.20
CA ARG A 188 -1.52 4.20 -21.75
C ARG A 188 -0.39 3.68 -20.89
N ALA A 189 -0.37 2.34 -20.67
CA ALA A 189 0.84 1.69 -20.17
C ALA A 189 1.93 1.74 -21.22
N LEU A 190 3.16 1.99 -20.80
CA LEU A 190 4.31 2.06 -21.68
C LEU A 190 5.35 0.99 -21.35
N ASP A 191 6.07 0.59 -22.36
CA ASP A 191 7.30 -0.18 -22.19
C ASP A 191 8.40 0.70 -21.57
N PHE A 192 9.18 0.13 -20.67
CA PHE A 192 10.18 0.90 -19.90
C PHE A 192 11.37 1.41 -20.72
N GLU A 193 11.68 0.74 -21.83
CA GLU A 193 12.84 1.07 -22.69
C GLU A 193 12.42 1.94 -23.86
N SER A 194 11.42 1.50 -24.62
CA SER A 194 10.97 2.19 -25.82
C SER A 194 10.04 3.38 -25.53
N PHE A 195 9.31 3.35 -24.40
CA PHE A 195 8.22 4.27 -24.07
C PHE A 195 7.03 4.16 -25.05
N GLU A 196 6.93 3.05 -25.77
CA GLU A 196 5.79 2.76 -26.63
C GLU A 196 4.64 2.10 -25.85
N PRO A 197 3.39 2.30 -26.27
CA PRO A 197 2.22 1.70 -25.61
C PRO A 197 2.27 0.18 -25.57
N LEU A 198 2.01 -0.39 -24.40
CA LEU A 198 1.89 -1.82 -24.17
C LEU A 198 0.45 -2.32 -24.41
N PRO A 199 0.26 -3.45 -25.09
CA PRO A 199 -1.03 -4.13 -25.15
C PRO A 199 -1.50 -4.61 -23.76
N ASN A 200 -2.80 -4.60 -23.51
CA ASN A 200 -3.40 -4.96 -22.22
C ASN A 200 -3.09 -6.41 -21.77
N ASN A 201 -2.98 -7.35 -22.69
CA ASN A 201 -2.59 -8.73 -22.38
C ASN A 201 -1.16 -8.83 -21.86
N VAL A 202 -0.22 -8.11 -22.46
CA VAL A 202 1.19 -8.05 -22.00
C VAL A 202 1.28 -7.43 -20.61
N LEU A 203 0.46 -6.41 -20.34
CA LEU A 203 0.38 -5.79 -19.03
C LEU A 203 -0.12 -6.76 -17.95
N LEU A 204 -1.17 -7.54 -18.23
CA LEU A 204 -1.70 -8.54 -17.29
C LEU A 204 -0.66 -9.62 -16.95
N GLU A 205 0.11 -10.08 -17.92
CA GLU A 205 1.20 -11.05 -17.69
C GLU A 205 2.32 -10.46 -16.83
N LYS A 206 2.67 -9.19 -17.04
CA LYS A 206 3.72 -8.50 -16.27
C LYS A 206 3.32 -8.19 -14.80
N TRP A 207 2.04 -8.21 -14.47
CA TRP A 207 1.55 -7.85 -13.13
C TRP A 207 1.53 -8.99 -12.10
N GLY A 208 2.43 -9.98 -12.21
CA GLY A 208 2.43 -11.17 -11.35
C GLY A 208 2.80 -10.92 -9.89
N LEU A 209 3.91 -10.25 -9.64
CA LEU A 209 4.47 -10.03 -8.30
C LEU A 209 4.50 -8.54 -7.92
N THR A 210 4.44 -8.26 -6.62
CA THR A 210 4.51 -6.91 -6.05
C THR A 210 5.54 -6.88 -4.92
N LEU A 211 6.02 -5.68 -4.53
CA LEU A 211 6.97 -5.52 -3.43
C LEU A 211 6.37 -5.95 -2.09
N SER A 212 7.09 -6.80 -1.36
CA SER A 212 6.73 -7.16 0.02
C SER A 212 7.18 -6.09 1.03
N GLU A 213 6.63 -6.11 2.26
CA GLU A 213 7.16 -5.27 3.35
C GLU A 213 8.65 -5.53 3.60
N ALA A 214 9.10 -6.78 3.45
CA ALA A 214 10.51 -7.14 3.62
C ALA A 214 11.38 -6.51 2.53
N ASP A 215 10.89 -6.43 1.29
CA ASP A 215 11.60 -5.76 0.20
C ASP A 215 11.66 -4.25 0.45
N ILE A 216 10.55 -3.64 0.88
CA ILE A 216 10.52 -2.23 1.28
C ILE A 216 11.52 -1.98 2.42
N ALA A 217 11.52 -2.81 3.45
CA ALA A 217 12.45 -2.70 4.57
C ALA A 217 13.91 -2.82 4.13
N LYS A 218 14.22 -3.73 3.19
CA LYS A 218 15.56 -3.84 2.59
C LYS A 218 15.92 -2.57 1.82
N ILE A 219 15.04 -2.03 0.99
CA ILE A 219 15.27 -0.78 0.25
C ILE A 219 15.57 0.36 1.22
N LEU A 220 14.88 0.42 2.34
CA LEU A 220 15.05 1.45 3.36
C LEU A 220 16.30 1.24 4.24
N SER A 221 16.74 0.01 4.47
CA SER A 221 17.84 -0.30 5.42
C SER A 221 19.23 -0.03 4.86
N PHE A 222 19.36 0.19 3.57
CA PHE A 222 20.67 0.25 2.90
C PHE A 222 21.48 1.51 3.13
N GLU A 223 20.86 2.63 3.54
CA GLU A 223 21.59 3.90 3.63
C GLU A 223 21.47 4.67 4.95
N ASP A 224 20.62 4.25 5.87
CA ASP A 224 20.51 4.97 7.14
C ASP A 224 19.96 4.11 8.28
N LYS A 225 20.84 3.32 8.90
CA LYS A 225 20.51 2.59 10.14
C LYS A 225 19.90 3.48 11.23
N LYS A 226 20.14 4.80 11.18
CA LYS A 226 19.57 5.79 12.10
C LYS A 226 18.14 6.18 11.74
N HIS A 227 17.80 6.33 10.44
CA HIS A 227 16.46 6.73 10.01
C HIS A 227 15.46 5.56 9.99
N VAL A 228 15.91 4.36 9.61
CA VAL A 228 15.08 3.15 9.65
C VAL A 228 14.70 2.78 11.09
N GLN A 229 15.60 2.93 12.03
CA GLN A 229 15.28 2.73 13.45
C GLN A 229 14.22 3.72 13.95
N ALA A 230 14.22 4.95 13.49
CA ALA A 230 13.21 5.97 13.85
C ALA A 230 11.82 5.72 13.24
N THR A 231 11.75 5.11 12.04
CA THR A 231 10.47 4.82 11.36
C THR A 231 9.84 3.48 11.76
N PHE A 232 10.65 2.55 12.28
CA PHE A 232 10.19 1.26 12.82
C PHE A 232 10.17 1.22 14.35
N ASP A 233 10.43 2.33 15.03
CA ASP A 233 10.16 2.42 16.47
C ASP A 233 8.66 2.25 16.70
N LEU A 234 8.30 1.02 17.06
CA LEU A 234 6.93 0.73 17.49
C LEU A 234 6.54 1.73 18.59
N PRO A 235 5.35 2.36 18.51
CA PRO A 235 4.89 3.27 19.55
C PRO A 235 5.10 2.65 20.92
N ARG A 236 5.51 3.43 21.92
CA ARG A 236 5.61 2.92 23.29
C ARG A 236 4.27 2.29 23.63
N GLY A 237 4.26 0.98 23.96
CA GLY A 237 3.04 0.21 24.28
C GLY A 237 2.42 0.64 25.61
N ASN A 238 1.99 1.89 25.69
CA ASN A 238 1.45 2.55 26.86
C ASN A 238 0.05 3.13 26.62
N LYS A 239 -0.58 2.83 25.47
CA LYS A 239 -1.94 3.25 25.17
C LYS A 239 -2.95 2.21 25.70
N PRO A 240 -3.59 2.44 26.85
CA PRO A 240 -4.63 1.54 27.36
C PRO A 240 -5.86 1.61 26.44
N LEU A 241 -6.47 0.47 26.20
CA LEU A 241 -7.78 0.41 25.54
C LEU A 241 -8.89 0.69 26.54
N ARG A 242 -9.94 1.40 26.08
CA ARG A 242 -11.15 1.58 26.87
C ARG A 242 -11.93 0.27 26.94
N GLY A 243 -12.71 0.07 27.99
CA GLY A 243 -13.48 -1.17 28.18
C GLY A 243 -14.38 -1.53 26.99
N THR A 244 -14.94 -0.52 26.29
CA THR A 244 -15.73 -0.72 25.07
C THR A 244 -14.89 -1.18 23.87
N GLU A 245 -13.64 -0.73 23.76
CA GLU A 245 -12.71 -1.14 22.71
C GLU A 245 -12.22 -2.57 22.96
N GLU A 246 -11.89 -2.91 24.20
CA GLU A 246 -11.56 -4.30 24.60
C GLU A 246 -12.72 -5.25 24.29
N GLN A 247 -13.96 -4.88 24.64
CA GLN A 247 -15.15 -5.71 24.36
C GLN A 247 -15.34 -5.95 22.85
N LYS A 248 -15.13 -4.92 22.01
CA LYS A 248 -15.21 -5.06 20.56
C LYS A 248 -14.12 -6.00 20.03
N ALA A 249 -12.89 -5.86 20.51
CA ALA A 249 -11.78 -6.74 20.13
C ALA A 249 -12.04 -8.19 20.54
N VAL A 250 -12.50 -8.43 21.78
CA VAL A 250 -12.86 -9.77 22.27
C VAL A 250 -13.97 -10.38 21.42
N LYS A 251 -15.06 -9.62 21.14
CA LYS A 251 -16.17 -10.11 20.32
C LYS A 251 -15.72 -10.46 18.90
N PHE A 252 -14.86 -9.62 18.31
CA PHE A 252 -14.30 -9.87 16.98
C PHE A 252 -13.44 -11.13 16.97
N LEU A 253 -12.44 -11.23 17.84
CA LEU A 253 -11.55 -12.37 17.88
C LEU A 253 -12.31 -13.68 18.18
N ALA A 254 -13.19 -13.70 19.17
CA ALA A 254 -13.94 -14.88 19.53
C ALA A 254 -14.79 -15.44 18.37
N LYS A 255 -15.32 -14.55 17.49
CA LYS A 255 -16.08 -14.94 16.30
C LYS A 255 -15.25 -15.78 15.33
N TYR A 256 -13.94 -15.50 15.20
CA TYR A 256 -13.05 -16.12 14.23
C TYR A 256 -12.00 -17.04 14.87
N TRP A 257 -12.09 -17.30 16.18
CA TRP A 257 -11.14 -18.11 16.98
C TRP A 257 -11.36 -19.61 16.76
N ARG A 258 -10.96 -20.13 15.59
CA ARG A 258 -11.21 -21.52 15.17
C ARG A 258 -9.95 -22.38 15.28
N LYS A 259 -10.11 -23.63 15.67
CA LYS A 259 -9.00 -24.60 15.71
C LYS A 259 -8.30 -24.67 14.34
N GLY A 260 -6.97 -24.62 14.34
CA GLY A 260 -6.14 -24.53 13.13
C GLY A 260 -5.82 -23.11 12.65
N GLN A 261 -6.62 -22.09 13.01
CA GLN A 261 -6.41 -20.70 12.61
C GLN A 261 -6.06 -19.77 13.79
N ARG A 262 -6.25 -20.23 15.05
CA ARG A 262 -6.06 -19.43 16.26
C ARG A 262 -4.69 -18.76 16.33
N ASN A 263 -3.61 -19.49 16.02
CA ASN A 263 -2.26 -18.98 16.10
C ASN A 263 -2.00 -17.83 15.11
N GLN A 264 -2.49 -17.97 13.88
CA GLN A 264 -2.34 -16.94 12.85
C GLN A 264 -3.15 -15.69 13.21
N LEU A 265 -4.39 -15.87 13.70
CA LEU A 265 -5.26 -14.77 14.13
C LEU A 265 -4.65 -14.01 15.32
N GLU A 266 -4.08 -14.75 16.29
CA GLU A 266 -3.39 -14.17 17.44
C GLU A 266 -2.16 -13.37 17.02
N LEU A 267 -1.28 -13.95 16.19
CA LEU A 267 -0.08 -13.27 15.67
C LEU A 267 -0.41 -11.98 14.92
N ALA A 268 -1.45 -12.02 14.09
CA ALA A 268 -1.90 -10.86 13.35
C ALA A 268 -2.49 -9.77 14.28
N PHE A 269 -3.23 -10.17 15.31
CA PHE A 269 -3.77 -9.25 16.33
C PHE A 269 -2.66 -8.63 17.18
N LEU A 270 -1.68 -9.43 17.63
CA LEU A 270 -0.53 -8.95 18.40
C LEU A 270 0.30 -7.95 17.58
N GLY A 271 0.58 -8.27 16.32
CA GLY A 271 1.28 -7.37 15.40
C GLY A 271 0.54 -6.04 15.21
N TYR A 272 -0.79 -6.08 15.07
CA TYR A 272 -1.62 -4.88 15.00
C TYR A 272 -1.55 -4.04 16.28
N CYS A 273 -1.73 -4.67 17.45
CA CYS A 273 -1.71 -3.97 18.74
C CYS A 273 -0.37 -3.30 19.00
N LEU A 274 0.75 -3.98 18.69
CA LEU A 274 2.08 -3.41 18.83
C LEU A 274 2.30 -2.20 17.92
N LYS A 275 1.84 -2.29 16.67
CA LYS A 275 1.90 -1.17 15.70
C LYS A 275 1.02 0.02 16.12
N CYS A 276 -0.09 -0.23 16.78
CA CYS A 276 -0.98 0.81 17.34
C CYS A 276 -0.52 1.35 18.71
N GLY A 277 0.54 0.79 19.28
CA GLY A 277 1.04 1.20 20.60
C GLY A 277 0.15 0.82 21.77
N VAL A 278 -0.73 -0.19 21.59
CA VAL A 278 -1.58 -0.71 22.67
C VAL A 278 -0.71 -1.29 23.79
N ASP A 279 -1.12 -1.08 25.03
CA ASP A 279 -0.35 -1.58 26.17
C ASP A 279 -0.52 -3.09 26.36
N TYR A 280 0.47 -3.66 27.05
CA TYR A 280 0.55 -5.08 27.35
C TYR A 280 -0.68 -5.61 28.09
N GLU A 281 -1.11 -4.88 29.12
CA GLU A 281 -2.19 -5.32 30.00
C GLU A 281 -3.54 -5.41 29.25
N SER A 282 -3.83 -4.44 28.39
CA SER A 282 -5.03 -4.47 27.56
C SER A 282 -5.05 -5.67 26.63
N VAL A 283 -3.92 -5.95 25.96
CA VAL A 283 -3.84 -7.08 25.02
C VAL A 283 -3.90 -8.42 25.74
N ARG A 284 -3.23 -8.55 26.86
CA ARG A 284 -3.25 -9.77 27.68
C ARG A 284 -4.67 -10.09 28.16
N ARG A 285 -5.43 -9.08 28.68
CA ARG A 285 -6.83 -9.25 29.07
C ARG A 285 -7.72 -9.67 27.91
N ILE A 286 -7.51 -9.11 26.72
CA ILE A 286 -8.29 -9.47 25.52
C ILE A 286 -8.07 -10.93 25.16
N ILE A 287 -6.81 -11.38 25.02
CA ILE A 287 -6.50 -12.78 24.66
C ILE A 287 -7.00 -13.74 25.73
N GLU A 288 -6.82 -13.42 26.99
CA GLU A 288 -7.34 -14.22 28.10
C GLU A 288 -8.86 -14.42 28.00
N ARG A 289 -9.62 -13.32 27.81
CA ARG A 289 -11.08 -13.37 27.67
C ARG A 289 -11.53 -14.12 26.41
N VAL A 290 -10.79 -14.00 25.30
CA VAL A 290 -11.08 -14.77 24.08
C VAL A 290 -10.91 -16.26 24.33
N CYS A 291 -9.80 -16.68 24.96
CA CYS A 291 -9.56 -18.07 25.31
C CYS A 291 -10.65 -18.63 26.23
N ASP A 292 -11.08 -17.86 27.24
CA ASP A 292 -12.13 -18.27 28.16
C ASP A 292 -13.49 -18.43 27.44
N LEU A 293 -13.85 -17.47 26.58
CA LEU A 293 -15.11 -17.51 25.82
C LEU A 293 -15.15 -18.66 24.79
N THR A 294 -14.01 -19.06 24.26
CA THR A 294 -13.90 -20.09 23.21
C THR A 294 -13.46 -21.44 23.73
N ASN A 295 -13.27 -21.58 25.06
CA ASN A 295 -12.72 -22.77 25.71
C ASN A 295 -11.41 -23.25 25.03
N ASP A 296 -10.46 -22.32 24.81
CA ASP A 296 -9.19 -22.63 24.19
C ASP A 296 -8.29 -23.43 25.13
N GLU A 297 -8.03 -24.68 24.74
CA GLU A 297 -7.19 -25.61 25.48
C GLU A 297 -5.73 -25.17 25.58
N GLU A 298 -5.28 -24.26 24.69
CA GLU A 298 -3.92 -23.73 24.64
C GLU A 298 -3.76 -22.35 25.31
N LYS A 299 -4.71 -21.92 26.15
CA LYS A 299 -4.71 -20.59 26.79
C LYS A 299 -3.33 -20.19 27.36
N ALA A 300 -2.66 -21.11 28.05
CA ALA A 300 -1.35 -20.83 28.63
C ALA A 300 -0.29 -20.51 27.55
N SER A 301 -0.33 -21.20 26.42
CA SER A 301 0.57 -20.96 25.28
C SER A 301 0.27 -19.62 24.61
N ARG A 302 -1.02 -19.26 24.48
CA ARG A 302 -1.46 -17.97 23.96
C ARG A 302 -0.93 -16.80 24.77
N LEU A 303 -1.08 -16.87 26.09
CA LEU A 303 -0.58 -15.82 26.98
C LEU A 303 0.95 -15.69 26.94
N LYS A 304 1.68 -16.82 26.83
CA LYS A 304 3.15 -16.79 26.63
C LYS A 304 3.52 -16.11 25.31
N LEU A 305 2.72 -16.24 24.25
CA LEU A 305 2.96 -15.59 22.98
C LEU A 305 2.79 -14.06 23.09
N VAL A 306 1.79 -13.60 23.85
CA VAL A 306 1.64 -12.17 24.21
C VAL A 306 2.88 -11.67 24.96
N ASP A 307 3.31 -12.40 26.00
CA ASP A 307 4.49 -12.05 26.81
C ASP A 307 5.73 -11.92 25.92
N TYR A 308 5.98 -12.92 25.05
CA TYR A 308 7.10 -12.92 24.12
C TYR A 308 7.09 -11.71 23.18
N HIS A 309 5.94 -11.38 22.58
CA HIS A 309 5.84 -10.25 21.64
C HIS A 309 6.11 -8.90 22.32
N TYR A 310 5.61 -8.71 23.53
CA TYR A 310 5.80 -7.45 24.26
C TYR A 310 7.21 -7.30 24.86
N GLN A 311 7.83 -8.39 25.32
CA GLN A 311 9.22 -8.40 25.79
C GLN A 311 10.21 -8.18 24.64
N ASN A 312 9.94 -8.75 23.47
CA ASN A 312 10.83 -8.69 22.30
C ASN A 312 10.41 -7.67 21.25
N ARG A 313 9.50 -6.74 21.55
CA ARG A 313 8.90 -5.78 20.60
C ARG A 313 9.93 -5.02 19.76
N ARG A 314 11.10 -4.67 20.30
CA ARG A 314 12.16 -3.94 19.60
C ARG A 314 12.80 -4.77 18.49
N SER A 315 12.95 -6.08 18.71
CA SER A 315 13.54 -7.02 17.73
C SER A 315 12.55 -7.57 16.74
N LEU A 316 11.23 -7.45 17.00
CA LEU A 316 10.16 -8.00 16.17
C LEU A 316 9.63 -6.99 15.15
N GLY A 317 10.00 -5.70 15.21
CA GLY A 317 9.37 -4.62 14.46
C GLY A 317 9.10 -4.90 12.97
N SER A 318 10.09 -5.47 12.25
CA SER A 318 9.96 -5.81 10.83
C SER A 318 9.32 -7.19 10.55
N LYS A 319 9.16 -8.03 11.58
CA LYS A 319 8.65 -9.42 11.47
C LYS A 319 7.19 -9.54 11.88
N LEU A 320 6.56 -8.47 12.34
CA LEU A 320 5.18 -8.51 12.82
C LEU A 320 4.21 -8.68 11.65
N VAL A 321 3.41 -9.73 11.71
CA VAL A 321 2.27 -9.94 10.80
C VAL A 321 1.32 -8.75 10.97
N ALA A 322 0.90 -8.15 9.86
CA ALA A 322 0.09 -6.93 9.86
C ALA A 322 -1.41 -7.23 9.67
N VAL A 323 -2.21 -6.18 9.62
CA VAL A 323 -3.68 -6.19 9.39
C VAL A 323 -4.08 -6.99 8.14
N SER A 324 -3.21 -7.11 7.12
CA SER A 324 -3.42 -7.97 5.95
C SER A 324 -3.65 -9.45 6.35
N GLY A 325 -2.87 -9.96 7.31
CA GLY A 325 -3.06 -11.32 7.83
C GLY A 325 -4.42 -11.49 8.53
N LEU A 326 -4.89 -10.49 9.29
CA LEU A 326 -6.23 -10.51 9.89
C LEU A 326 -7.35 -10.59 8.84
N ARG A 327 -7.23 -9.84 7.73
CA ARG A 327 -8.22 -9.85 6.64
C ARG A 327 -8.26 -11.17 5.90
N GLU A 328 -7.10 -11.76 5.63
CA GLU A 328 -7.00 -13.04 4.93
C GLU A 328 -7.63 -14.16 5.75
N ILE A 329 -7.32 -14.22 7.06
CA ILE A 329 -7.91 -15.18 7.99
C ILE A 329 -9.42 -14.99 8.11
N VAL A 330 -9.91 -13.75 8.19
CA VAL A 330 -11.34 -13.45 8.25
C VAL A 330 -12.03 -13.84 6.93
N ARG A 331 -11.39 -13.60 5.77
CA ARG A 331 -11.91 -14.00 4.46
C ARG A 331 -11.98 -15.50 4.28
N GLU A 332 -10.95 -16.24 4.69
CA GLU A 332 -10.94 -17.71 4.68
C GLU A 332 -11.98 -18.31 5.65
N ALA A 333 -12.28 -17.62 6.74
CA ALA A 333 -13.26 -18.06 7.71
C ALA A 333 -14.73 -17.75 7.31
N LEU A 334 -14.94 -16.92 6.28
CA LEU A 334 -16.27 -16.59 5.74
C LEU A 334 -16.65 -17.43 4.51
N ASN A 335 -15.70 -18.13 3.90
CA ASN A 335 -15.90 -19.12 2.83
C ASN A 335 -15.99 -20.53 3.44
#